data_1abce2c3a3f5c8dfb89d59e0323774b3
#
_entry.id   1abce2c3a3f5c8dfb89d59e0323774b3
#
_cell.length_a   1.000
_cell.length_b   1.000
_cell.length_c   1.000
_cell.angle_alpha   90.00
_cell.angle_beta   90.00
_cell.angle_gamma   90.00
#
_symmetry.space_group_name_H-M   'P 1'
#
loop_
_entity.id
_entity.type
_entity.pdbx_description
1 polymer ?
#
loop_
_entity_poly.entity_id
_entity_poly.type
_entity_poly.pdbx_seq_one_letter_code
_entity_poly.pdbx_strand_id
1 'polypeptide(L)'
;MSPRDVAHQALRNARPLQPGERIDVNQANAVELTRLPRVGPALAERIVQWRTAHGPFHSLAALDSVPGVGPKLLEGLRNAITFSGEVPPAP
;
A
#
# COMPACT_ATOMS: atom_id res chain seq x y z
N MET A 1 -2.18 -14.17 23.57
CA MET A 1 -1.45 -13.30 22.64
C MET A 1 -2.26 -12.03 22.39
N SER A 2 -1.68 -10.86 22.56
CA SER A 2 -2.41 -9.61 22.36
C SER A 2 -2.59 -9.32 20.86
N PRO A 3 -3.60 -8.53 20.47
CA PRO A 3 -3.75 -8.14 19.07
C PRO A 3 -2.51 -7.46 18.49
N ARG A 4 -1.78 -6.74 19.34
CA ARG A 4 -0.56 -6.06 18.95
C ARG A 4 0.55 -7.04 18.55
N ASP A 5 0.69 -8.13 19.32
CA ASP A 5 1.70 -9.15 19.03
C ASP A 5 1.36 -9.93 17.77
N VAL A 6 0.09 -10.20 17.55
CA VAL A 6 -0.37 -10.89 16.34
C VAL A 6 -0.07 -10.04 15.11
N ALA A 7 -0.40 -8.74 15.15
CA ALA A 7 -0.14 -7.83 14.05
C ALA A 7 1.35 -7.71 13.76
N HIS A 8 2.17 -7.61 14.81
CA HIS A 8 3.62 -7.49 14.65
C HIS A 8 4.23 -8.75 14.04
N GLN A 9 3.76 -9.92 14.46
CA GLN A 9 4.21 -11.19 13.90
C GLN A 9 3.80 -11.34 12.44
N ALA A 10 2.58 -10.93 12.10
CA ALA A 10 2.10 -10.96 10.72
C ALA A 10 2.96 -10.07 9.81
N LEU A 11 3.34 -8.89 10.28
CA LEU A 11 4.22 -8.01 9.52
C LEU A 11 5.57 -8.65 9.23
N ARG A 12 6.13 -9.38 10.19
CA ARG A 12 7.40 -10.09 10.00
C ARG A 12 7.30 -11.24 9.01
N ASN A 13 6.11 -11.84 8.89
CA ASN A 13 5.87 -12.99 8.05
C ASN A 13 5.33 -12.62 6.66
N ALA A 14 5.20 -11.32 6.37
CA ALA A 14 4.73 -10.88 5.06
C ALA A 14 5.71 -11.35 3.97
N ARG A 15 5.16 -11.98 2.93
CA ARG A 15 5.97 -12.53 1.85
C ARG A 15 6.42 -11.41 0.90
N PRO A 16 7.62 -11.55 0.30
CA PRO A 16 8.02 -10.63 -0.76
C PRO A 16 7.06 -10.70 -1.94
N LEU A 17 6.88 -9.58 -2.61
CA LEU A 17 6.03 -9.50 -3.78
C LEU A 17 6.64 -10.30 -4.93
N GLN A 18 5.84 -11.14 -5.57
CA GLN A 18 6.28 -11.95 -6.69
C GLN A 18 6.23 -11.14 -7.99
N PRO A 19 7.06 -11.49 -9.00
CA PRO A 19 6.96 -10.83 -10.30
C PRO A 19 5.56 -10.95 -10.88
N GLY A 20 5.00 -9.83 -11.34
CA GLY A 20 3.66 -9.79 -11.90
C GLY A 20 2.55 -9.69 -10.87
N GLU A 21 2.84 -9.88 -9.60
CA GLU A 21 1.86 -9.70 -8.53
C GLU A 21 1.66 -8.21 -8.26
N ARG A 22 0.41 -7.81 -8.00
CA ARG A 22 0.08 -6.43 -7.69
C ARG A 22 -0.71 -6.34 -6.40
N ILE A 23 -0.49 -5.26 -5.66
CA ILE A 23 -1.18 -4.99 -4.40
C ILE A 23 -2.17 -3.85 -4.64
N ASP A 24 -3.42 -4.07 -4.22
CA ASP A 24 -4.44 -3.03 -4.28
C ASP A 24 -4.30 -2.10 -3.08
N VAL A 25 -3.83 -0.89 -3.30
CA VAL A 25 -3.58 0.07 -2.22
C VAL A 25 -4.85 0.53 -1.51
N ASN A 26 -6.01 0.31 -2.11
CA ASN A 26 -7.29 0.69 -1.52
C ASN A 26 -7.91 -0.43 -0.66
N GLN A 27 -7.47 -1.67 -0.87
CA GLN A 27 -8.00 -2.83 -0.16
C GLN A 27 -7.00 -3.47 0.79
N ALA A 28 -5.71 -3.35 0.49
CA ALA A 28 -4.67 -4.02 1.26
C ALA A 28 -4.59 -3.48 2.68
N ASN A 29 -4.37 -4.38 3.63
CA ASN A 29 -4.05 -3.98 4.99
C ASN A 29 -2.56 -3.62 5.10
N ALA A 30 -2.13 -3.16 6.28
CA ALA A 30 -0.74 -2.75 6.47
C ALA A 30 0.24 -3.90 6.22
N VAL A 31 -0.13 -5.13 6.59
CA VAL A 31 0.73 -6.30 6.35
C VAL A 31 0.98 -6.50 4.86
N GLU A 32 -0.09 -6.47 4.07
CA GLU A 32 0.03 -6.65 2.62
C GLU A 32 0.81 -5.53 1.97
N LEU A 33 0.64 -4.31 2.43
CA LEU A 33 1.37 -3.16 1.90
C LEU A 33 2.88 -3.27 2.13
N THR A 34 3.31 -3.94 3.21
CA THR A 34 4.74 -4.13 3.45
C THR A 34 5.39 -5.08 2.44
N ARG A 35 4.61 -5.79 1.65
CA ARG A 35 5.14 -6.63 0.56
C ARG A 35 5.65 -5.78 -0.60
N LEU A 36 5.24 -4.52 -0.68
CA LEU A 36 5.71 -3.61 -1.71
C LEU A 36 7.17 -3.21 -1.45
N PRO A 37 7.98 -3.04 -2.51
CA PRO A 37 9.37 -2.64 -2.34
C PRO A 37 9.49 -1.30 -1.61
N ARG A 38 10.37 -1.24 -0.62
CA ARG A 38 10.66 -0.06 0.19
C ARG A 38 9.51 0.44 1.05
N VAL A 39 8.43 -0.33 1.17
CA VAL A 39 7.32 0.00 2.05
C VAL A 39 7.48 -0.80 3.33
N GLY A 40 7.95 -0.14 4.38
CA GLY A 40 8.06 -0.74 5.70
C GLY A 40 6.76 -0.56 6.51
N PRO A 41 6.72 -1.11 7.74
CA PRO A 41 5.52 -1.03 8.58
C PRO A 41 5.02 0.39 8.83
N ALA A 42 5.91 1.33 9.09
CA ALA A 42 5.52 2.72 9.36
C ALA A 42 4.85 3.37 8.16
N LEU A 43 5.41 3.17 6.96
CA LEU A 43 4.83 3.74 5.75
C LEU A 43 3.53 3.04 5.39
N ALA A 44 3.46 1.72 5.56
CA ALA A 44 2.23 0.96 5.32
C ALA A 44 1.09 1.49 6.18
N GLU A 45 1.34 1.76 7.45
CA GLU A 45 0.34 2.33 8.35
C GLU A 45 -0.08 3.73 7.93
N ARG A 46 0.85 4.56 7.46
CA ARG A 46 0.53 5.90 6.96
C ARG A 46 -0.37 5.84 5.73
N ILE A 47 -0.15 4.88 4.84
CA ILE A 47 -1.01 4.67 3.67
C ILE A 47 -2.42 4.32 4.12
N VAL A 48 -2.56 3.39 5.06
CA VAL A 48 -3.86 2.98 5.60
C VAL A 48 -4.56 4.16 6.27
N GLN A 49 -3.85 4.91 7.11
CA GLN A 49 -4.40 6.07 7.80
C GLN A 49 -4.84 7.14 6.82
N TRP A 50 -4.05 7.40 5.80
CA TRP A 50 -4.37 8.42 4.80
C TRP A 50 -5.66 8.07 4.06
N ARG A 51 -5.80 6.83 3.58
CA ARG A 51 -7.01 6.43 2.86
C ARG A 51 -8.24 6.42 3.77
N THR A 52 -8.07 6.14 5.05
CA THR A 52 -9.16 6.20 6.03
C THR A 52 -9.66 7.63 6.21
N ALA A 53 -8.74 8.60 6.22
CA ALA A 53 -9.07 10.00 6.42
C ALA A 53 -9.54 10.71 5.16
N HIS A 54 -9.01 10.35 3.99
CA HIS A 54 -9.22 11.07 2.73
C HIS A 54 -9.97 10.28 1.65
N GLY A 55 -10.24 9.00 1.91
CA GLY A 55 -10.87 8.14 0.92
C GLY A 55 -9.86 7.39 0.06
N PRO A 56 -10.35 6.56 -0.87
CA PRO A 56 -9.48 5.72 -1.69
C PRO A 56 -8.58 6.53 -2.61
N PHE A 57 -7.44 5.94 -2.92
CA PHE A 57 -6.53 6.49 -3.91
C PHE A 57 -7.08 6.24 -5.32
N HIS A 58 -6.95 7.20 -6.20
CA HIS A 58 -7.41 7.08 -7.59
C HIS A 58 -6.25 7.13 -8.59
N SER A 59 -5.04 7.41 -8.12
CA SER A 59 -3.88 7.52 -9.01
C SER A 59 -2.59 7.45 -8.20
N LEU A 60 -1.47 7.26 -8.90
CA LEU A 60 -0.15 7.34 -8.27
C LEU A 60 0.10 8.73 -7.66
N ALA A 61 -0.41 9.78 -8.29
CA ALA A 61 -0.26 11.13 -7.77
C ALA A 61 -0.92 11.29 -6.40
N ALA A 62 -2.05 10.60 -6.17
CA ALA A 62 -2.71 10.63 -4.87
C ALA A 62 -1.83 9.99 -3.79
N LEU A 63 -1.10 8.93 -4.11
CA LEU A 63 -0.15 8.32 -3.18
C LEU A 63 0.98 9.27 -2.76
N ASP A 64 1.39 10.15 -3.65
CA ASP A 64 2.43 11.13 -3.36
C ASP A 64 2.02 12.07 -2.22
N SER A 65 0.73 12.19 -1.94
CA SER A 65 0.22 13.00 -0.83
C SER A 65 0.49 12.37 0.54
N VAL A 66 0.80 11.08 0.59
CA VAL A 66 1.09 10.40 1.85
C VAL A 66 2.48 10.82 2.35
N PRO A 67 2.61 11.30 3.59
CA PRO A 67 3.92 11.64 4.14
C PRO A 67 4.87 10.44 4.09
N GLY A 68 6.06 10.65 3.56
CA GLY A 68 7.07 9.60 3.41
C GLY A 68 7.08 8.96 2.01
N VAL A 69 6.10 9.25 1.18
CA VAL A 69 6.07 8.79 -0.22
C VAL A 69 6.70 9.87 -1.10
N GLY A 70 7.73 9.51 -1.84
CA GLY A 70 8.40 10.41 -2.76
C GLY A 70 8.45 9.86 -4.18
N PRO A 71 8.97 10.65 -5.15
CA PRO A 71 8.99 10.25 -6.55
C PRO A 71 9.70 8.93 -6.84
N LYS A 72 10.83 8.68 -6.17
CA LYS A 72 11.58 7.44 -6.37
C LYS A 72 10.80 6.22 -5.90
N LEU A 73 10.11 6.36 -4.76
CA LEU A 73 9.28 5.28 -4.23
C LEU A 73 8.11 5.00 -5.17
N LEU A 74 7.44 6.04 -5.64
CA LEU A 74 6.32 5.90 -6.58
C LEU A 74 6.74 5.21 -7.86
N GLU A 75 7.89 5.55 -8.39
CA GLU A 75 8.41 4.92 -9.60
C GLU A 75 8.62 3.42 -9.39
N GLY A 76 9.13 3.03 -8.22
CA GLY A 76 9.30 1.63 -7.86
C GLY A 76 7.98 0.89 -7.64
N LEU A 77 6.92 1.60 -7.29
CA LEU A 77 5.62 0.99 -7.00
C LEU A 77 4.68 0.92 -8.20
N ARG A 78 4.89 1.74 -9.23
CA ARG A 78 3.91 1.91 -10.31
C ARG A 78 3.46 0.61 -10.98
N ASN A 79 4.33 -0.39 -11.06
CA ASN A 79 4.03 -1.68 -11.68
C ASN A 79 3.61 -2.75 -10.67
N ALA A 80 3.61 -2.40 -9.38
CA ALA A 80 3.34 -3.34 -8.30
C ALA A 80 2.00 -3.06 -7.59
N ILE A 81 1.29 -2.01 -7.97
CA ILE A 81 0.07 -1.60 -7.30
C ILE A 81 -1.10 -1.45 -8.26
N THR A 82 -2.31 -1.59 -7.71
CA THR A 82 -3.57 -1.31 -8.41
C THR A 82 -4.44 -0.43 -7.52
N PHE A 83 -5.49 0.13 -8.10
CA PHE A 83 -6.43 0.99 -7.40
C PHE A 83 -7.85 0.48 -7.64
N SER A 84 -8.39 -0.26 -6.67
CA SER A 84 -9.79 -0.69 -6.76
C SER A 84 -10.71 0.51 -6.52
N GLY A 85 -11.92 0.45 -7.04
CA GLY A 85 -12.86 1.55 -6.94
C GLY A 85 -12.60 2.67 -7.95
N GLU A 86 -11.52 2.58 -8.72
CA GLU A 86 -11.29 3.48 -9.84
C GLU A 86 -12.28 3.14 -10.95
N VAL A 87 -12.98 4.16 -11.42
CA VAL A 87 -13.89 3.96 -12.55
C VAL A 87 -13.04 3.86 -13.81
N PRO A 88 -13.06 2.71 -14.52
CA PRO A 88 -12.29 2.61 -15.75
C PRO A 88 -12.79 3.66 -16.74
N PRO A 89 -11.90 4.20 -17.58
CA PRO A 89 -12.32 5.17 -18.60
C PRO A 89 -13.37 4.50 -19.50
N ALA A 90 -14.41 5.25 -19.83
CA ALA A 90 -15.46 4.75 -20.68
C ALA A 90 -14.88 4.29 -22.03
N PRO A 91 -15.32 3.15 -22.53
CA PRO A 91 -14.85 2.68 -23.83
C PRO A 91 -15.26 3.62 -24.96
#